data_889cafa1d2b4c9dab446d58198c3f5f3
#
_entry.id   889cafa1d2b4c9dab446d58198c3f5f3
#
_cell.length_a   1.000
_cell.length_b   1.000
_cell.length_c   1.000
_cell.angle_alpha   90.00
_cell.angle_beta   90.00
_cell.angle_gamma   90.00
#
_symmetry.space_group_name_H-M   'P 1'
#
loop_
_entity.id
_entity.type
_entity.pdbx_description
1 polymer ?
#
loop_
_entity_poly.entity_id
_entity_poly.type
_entity_poly.pdbx_seq_one_letter_code
_entity_poly.pdbx_strand_id
1 'polypeptide(L)'
;MGAGRAAGLRRHTLGAVSPTPLPDPELLPRLRADLAAAAYTVDGVQQVLGPVAAGALHREQRLPADLATRHRSDRAAVLVRLFALGFPVAWDDADRALPTLRADGAVQLGLARAEGADLRATCDLRPYADETHEWWVASDLSEIATGHPLAETHVLGIGNASTTLAEWTIRRPVRRALDLGVGSAVQSLHLAAHAERIVGTDVSQRALAYARFNAALNDLTLELVAGSLLDPVAGQRFDLVVSNPPFVITPRSGGVPRYEYRDAGLVGDGVVEALVRRVGEHLEPGGVAQFLGNWEIRRGADWRERWREWLAGTGLDAWVIQRDVQDPAEYAELWARDGGVRSGATSFDQMYLSLIHI
;
A
#
# COMPACT_ATOMS: atom_id res chain seq x y z
N MET A 1 -49.46 17.71 24.48
CA MET A 1 -48.69 16.49 24.65
C MET A 1 -48.16 16.08 23.30
N GLY A 2 -46.94 16.40 22.98
CA GLY A 2 -46.27 16.09 21.69
C GLY A 2 -44.90 15.56 22.00
N ALA A 3 -44.73 14.23 21.88
CA ALA A 3 -43.46 13.58 22.09
C ALA A 3 -42.51 13.82 20.89
N GLY A 4 -41.43 14.54 21.13
CA GLY A 4 -40.33 14.70 20.20
C GLY A 4 -39.58 13.38 20.02
N ARG A 5 -39.56 12.86 18.80
CA ARG A 5 -38.65 11.77 18.39
C ARG A 5 -37.26 12.33 18.24
N ALA A 6 -36.37 12.01 19.16
CA ALA A 6 -34.96 12.19 18.99
C ALA A 6 -34.45 11.21 17.94
N ALA A 7 -34.01 11.73 16.78
CA ALA A 7 -33.28 10.96 15.78
C ALA A 7 -31.90 10.64 16.34
N GLY A 8 -31.69 9.39 16.72
CA GLY A 8 -30.40 8.89 17.16
C GLY A 8 -29.41 8.90 15.98
N LEU A 9 -28.43 9.78 16.04
CA LEU A 9 -27.22 9.67 15.22
C LEU A 9 -26.58 8.29 15.51
N ARG A 10 -26.69 7.39 14.54
CA ARG A 10 -25.86 6.17 14.54
C ARG A 10 -24.41 6.62 14.45
N ARG A 11 -23.69 6.55 15.56
CA ARG A 11 -22.24 6.58 15.57
C ARG A 11 -21.80 5.40 14.71
N HIS A 12 -21.22 5.67 13.54
CA HIS A 12 -20.46 4.67 12.82
C HIS A 12 -19.31 4.27 13.75
N THR A 13 -19.40 3.08 14.33
CA THR A 13 -18.27 2.45 14.98
C THR A 13 -17.23 2.19 13.92
N LEU A 14 -16.16 2.98 13.93
CA LEU A 14 -14.92 2.67 13.22
C LEU A 14 -14.59 1.22 13.54
N GLY A 15 -14.51 0.36 12.52
CA GLY A 15 -14.19 -1.05 12.69
C GLY A 15 -12.90 -1.20 13.47
N ALA A 16 -12.85 -2.15 14.40
CA ALA A 16 -11.63 -2.45 15.15
C ALA A 16 -10.52 -2.79 14.15
N VAL A 17 -9.42 -2.04 14.19
CA VAL A 17 -8.27 -2.26 13.33
C VAL A 17 -7.71 -3.66 13.62
N SER A 18 -7.59 -4.51 12.60
CA SER A 18 -7.02 -5.85 12.75
C SER A 18 -5.57 -5.76 13.25
N PRO A 19 -5.09 -6.72 14.05
CA PRO A 19 -3.69 -6.77 14.44
C PRO A 19 -2.80 -6.93 13.21
N THR A 20 -1.58 -6.41 13.28
CA THR A 20 -0.56 -6.63 12.25
C THR A 20 0.06 -8.01 12.40
N PRO A 21 0.53 -8.63 11.30
CA PRO A 21 1.21 -9.91 11.37
C PRO A 21 2.54 -9.82 12.13
N LEU A 22 2.93 -10.93 12.75
CA LEU A 22 4.12 -11.04 13.58
C LEU A 22 5.19 -11.88 12.87
N PRO A 23 6.44 -11.41 12.72
CA PRO A 23 7.52 -12.18 12.10
C PRO A 23 8.09 -13.19 13.10
N ASP A 24 7.54 -14.38 13.13
CA ASP A 24 8.04 -15.48 13.94
C ASP A 24 9.08 -16.31 13.16
N PRO A 25 10.32 -16.43 13.63
CA PRO A 25 11.40 -17.09 12.89
C PRO A 25 11.21 -18.61 12.73
N GLU A 26 10.38 -19.26 13.54
CA GLU A 26 10.09 -20.70 13.42
C GLU A 26 8.92 -20.96 12.48
N LEU A 27 7.94 -20.04 12.43
CA LEU A 27 6.73 -20.20 11.64
C LEU A 27 6.88 -19.68 10.20
N LEU A 28 7.67 -18.62 9.97
CA LEU A 28 7.87 -18.08 8.62
C LEU A 28 8.44 -19.10 7.62
N PRO A 29 9.45 -19.90 7.95
CA PRO A 29 9.94 -20.95 7.05
C PRO A 29 8.86 -21.97 6.68
N ARG A 30 7.97 -22.32 7.63
CA ARG A 30 6.83 -23.23 7.38
C ARG A 30 5.81 -22.58 6.44
N LEU A 31 5.49 -21.29 6.65
CA LEU A 31 4.62 -20.54 5.75
C LEU A 31 5.18 -20.52 4.33
N ARG A 32 6.46 -20.13 4.16
CA ARG A 32 7.11 -20.13 2.83
C ARG A 32 7.04 -21.49 2.14
N ALA A 33 7.33 -22.56 2.87
CA ALA A 33 7.29 -23.91 2.33
C ALA A 33 5.89 -24.29 1.84
N ASP A 34 4.85 -23.94 2.59
CA ASP A 34 3.47 -24.23 2.24
C ASP A 34 2.99 -23.39 1.06
N LEU A 35 3.31 -22.08 1.02
CA LEU A 35 2.98 -21.21 -0.09
C LEU A 35 3.64 -21.67 -1.40
N ALA A 36 4.92 -22.03 -1.34
CA ALA A 36 5.65 -22.57 -2.49
C ALA A 36 5.06 -23.92 -2.95
N ALA A 37 4.82 -24.86 -2.01
CA ALA A 37 4.23 -26.17 -2.33
C ALA A 37 2.78 -26.09 -2.84
N ALA A 38 2.06 -25.00 -2.51
CA ALA A 38 0.74 -24.71 -3.05
C ALA A 38 0.78 -24.06 -4.44
N ALA A 39 1.97 -23.74 -4.97
CA ALA A 39 2.15 -22.88 -6.14
C ALA A 39 1.39 -21.53 -5.98
N TYR A 40 1.40 -20.96 -4.76
CA TYR A 40 0.77 -19.68 -4.49
C TYR A 40 1.67 -18.56 -5.00
N THR A 41 1.82 -18.49 -6.31
CA THR A 41 2.60 -17.54 -7.11
C THR A 41 1.65 -16.67 -7.93
N VAL A 42 2.14 -15.64 -8.59
CA VAL A 42 1.35 -14.80 -9.50
C VAL A 42 0.70 -15.68 -10.57
N ASP A 43 1.48 -16.55 -11.23
CA ASP A 43 0.99 -17.46 -12.26
C ASP A 43 0.00 -18.48 -11.70
N GLY A 44 0.29 -19.02 -10.52
CA GLY A 44 -0.60 -19.98 -9.86
C GLY A 44 -1.97 -19.38 -9.52
N VAL A 45 -1.98 -18.14 -9.01
CA VAL A 45 -3.23 -17.40 -8.76
C VAL A 45 -3.97 -17.10 -10.06
N GLN A 46 -3.28 -16.72 -11.14
CA GLN A 46 -3.90 -16.51 -12.45
C GLN A 46 -4.48 -17.81 -13.02
N GLN A 47 -3.80 -18.94 -12.86
CA GLN A 47 -4.32 -20.25 -13.27
C GLN A 47 -5.56 -20.66 -12.47
N VAL A 48 -5.59 -20.39 -11.17
CA VAL A 48 -6.75 -20.66 -10.30
C VAL A 48 -7.96 -19.83 -10.73
N LEU A 49 -7.77 -18.55 -10.99
CA LEU A 49 -8.84 -17.61 -11.31
C LEU A 49 -9.27 -17.68 -12.77
N GLY A 50 -8.35 -17.96 -13.68
CA GLY A 50 -8.53 -17.76 -15.10
C GLY A 50 -8.60 -16.29 -15.51
N PRO A 51 -8.49 -15.97 -16.81
CA PRO A 51 -8.29 -14.60 -17.28
C PRO A 51 -9.48 -13.66 -16.94
N VAL A 52 -10.69 -14.17 -16.95
CA VAL A 52 -11.89 -13.35 -16.68
C VAL A 52 -11.95 -12.95 -15.21
N ALA A 53 -11.75 -13.89 -14.27
CA ALA A 53 -11.84 -13.61 -12.86
C ALA A 53 -10.62 -12.81 -12.37
N ALA A 54 -9.42 -13.08 -12.89
CA ALA A 54 -8.24 -12.30 -12.60
C ALA A 54 -8.42 -10.84 -13.06
N GLY A 55 -8.84 -10.60 -14.31
CA GLY A 55 -9.13 -9.26 -14.81
C GLY A 55 -10.28 -8.56 -14.08
N ALA A 56 -11.29 -9.30 -13.62
CA ALA A 56 -12.37 -8.74 -12.81
C ALA A 56 -11.88 -8.31 -11.42
N LEU A 57 -11.00 -9.09 -10.80
CA LEU A 57 -10.42 -8.75 -9.49
C LEU A 57 -9.58 -7.47 -9.56
N HIS A 58 -8.84 -7.23 -10.64
CA HIS A 58 -8.15 -5.97 -10.89
C HIS A 58 -9.08 -4.75 -11.00
N ARG A 59 -10.35 -4.97 -11.35
CA ARG A 59 -11.40 -3.95 -11.39
C ARG A 59 -12.31 -3.98 -10.16
N GLU A 60 -11.82 -4.56 -9.07
CA GLU A 60 -12.53 -4.65 -7.80
C GLU A 60 -13.85 -5.44 -7.85
N GLN A 61 -13.98 -6.38 -8.79
CA GLN A 61 -15.13 -7.24 -8.93
C GLN A 61 -14.85 -8.63 -8.36
N ARG A 62 -15.32 -8.89 -7.14
CA ARG A 62 -15.03 -10.12 -6.38
C ARG A 62 -15.79 -11.35 -6.89
N LEU A 63 -17.02 -11.17 -7.41
CA LEU A 63 -17.92 -12.28 -7.75
C LEU A 63 -17.31 -13.30 -8.74
N PRO A 64 -16.66 -12.91 -9.86
CA PRO A 64 -16.05 -13.89 -10.75
C PRO A 64 -14.97 -14.74 -10.08
N ALA A 65 -14.17 -14.15 -9.18
CA ALA A 65 -13.15 -14.87 -8.43
C ALA A 65 -13.77 -15.83 -7.39
N ASP A 66 -14.87 -15.44 -6.75
CA ASP A 66 -15.64 -16.36 -5.90
C ASP A 66 -16.17 -17.55 -6.70
N LEU A 67 -16.80 -17.31 -7.85
CA LEU A 67 -17.30 -18.37 -8.72
C LEU A 67 -16.21 -19.35 -9.17
N ALA A 68 -15.02 -18.82 -9.47
CA ALA A 68 -13.88 -19.64 -9.90
C ALA A 68 -13.30 -20.52 -8.79
N THR A 69 -13.49 -20.16 -7.51
CA THR A 69 -12.80 -20.80 -6.38
C THR A 69 -13.71 -21.53 -5.40
N ARG A 70 -15.01 -21.19 -5.31
CA ARG A 70 -15.92 -21.66 -4.22
C ARG A 70 -16.09 -23.18 -4.10
N HIS A 71 -15.91 -23.93 -5.19
CA HIS A 71 -16.06 -25.39 -5.22
C HIS A 71 -14.72 -26.11 -5.40
N ARG A 72 -13.61 -25.41 -5.24
CA ARG A 72 -12.27 -25.96 -5.35
C ARG A 72 -11.69 -26.22 -3.96
N SER A 73 -10.96 -27.35 -3.86
CA SER A 73 -10.27 -27.79 -2.63
C SER A 73 -8.75 -27.88 -2.80
N ASP A 74 -8.23 -27.50 -3.97
CA ASP A 74 -6.79 -27.43 -4.17
C ASP A 74 -6.19 -26.27 -3.33
N ARG A 75 -4.95 -26.45 -2.90
CA ARG A 75 -4.29 -25.56 -1.94
C ARG A 75 -4.29 -24.09 -2.38
N ALA A 76 -3.94 -23.84 -3.64
CA ALA A 76 -3.87 -22.47 -4.18
C ALA A 76 -5.26 -21.81 -4.16
N ALA A 77 -6.34 -22.50 -4.54
CA ALA A 77 -7.69 -21.95 -4.50
C ALA A 77 -8.14 -21.63 -3.08
N VAL A 78 -7.82 -22.47 -2.10
CA VAL A 78 -8.11 -22.21 -0.68
C VAL A 78 -7.37 -20.96 -0.19
N LEU A 79 -6.09 -20.81 -0.53
CA LEU A 79 -5.28 -19.64 -0.16
C LEU A 79 -5.78 -18.35 -0.83
N VAL A 80 -6.18 -18.41 -2.12
CA VAL A 80 -6.82 -17.29 -2.81
C VAL A 80 -8.10 -16.86 -2.09
N ARG A 81 -8.95 -17.82 -1.72
CA ARG A 81 -10.19 -17.53 -0.99
C ARG A 81 -9.93 -16.89 0.36
N LEU A 82 -9.00 -17.44 1.12
CA LEU A 82 -8.66 -16.95 2.46
C LEU A 82 -8.03 -15.57 2.40
N PHE A 83 -6.91 -15.44 1.71
CA PHE A 83 -6.06 -14.24 1.80
C PHE A 83 -6.45 -13.16 0.80
N ALA A 84 -6.61 -13.49 -0.49
CA ALA A 84 -6.87 -12.48 -1.50
C ALA A 84 -8.33 -12.03 -1.57
N LEU A 85 -9.29 -12.94 -1.27
CA LEU A 85 -10.72 -12.64 -1.30
C LEU A 85 -11.33 -12.37 0.08
N GLY A 86 -10.62 -12.69 1.17
CA GLY A 86 -11.09 -12.49 2.54
C GLY A 86 -12.32 -13.33 2.91
N PHE A 87 -12.57 -14.45 2.21
CA PHE A 87 -13.65 -15.38 2.58
C PHE A 87 -13.24 -16.27 3.74
N PRO A 88 -14.18 -16.66 4.60
CA PRO A 88 -13.91 -17.73 5.54
C PRO A 88 -13.66 -19.05 4.80
N VAL A 89 -12.75 -19.85 5.31
CA VAL A 89 -12.49 -21.21 4.85
C VAL A 89 -12.57 -22.18 6.03
N ALA A 90 -13.05 -23.41 5.79
CA ALA A 90 -13.11 -24.40 6.86
C ALA A 90 -11.70 -24.66 7.42
N TRP A 91 -11.61 -24.88 8.74
CA TRP A 91 -10.33 -25.13 9.42
C TRP A 91 -9.55 -26.27 8.79
N ASP A 92 -10.24 -27.39 8.48
CA ASP A 92 -9.61 -28.54 7.83
C ASP A 92 -9.10 -28.22 6.41
N ASP A 93 -9.77 -27.32 5.69
CA ASP A 93 -9.31 -26.87 4.36
C ASP A 93 -8.04 -26.02 4.48
N ALA A 94 -8.00 -25.13 5.46
CA ALA A 94 -6.81 -24.34 5.78
C ALA A 94 -5.63 -25.25 6.18
N ASP A 95 -5.87 -26.25 7.02
CA ASP A 95 -4.86 -27.23 7.40
C ASP A 95 -4.32 -28.04 6.23
N ARG A 96 -5.18 -28.39 5.27
CA ARG A 96 -4.74 -29.05 4.02
C ARG A 96 -3.97 -28.12 3.10
N ALA A 97 -4.33 -26.84 3.07
CA ALA A 97 -3.63 -25.84 2.26
C ALA A 97 -2.26 -25.49 2.85
N LEU A 98 -2.16 -25.47 4.18
CA LEU A 98 -0.96 -25.10 4.96
C LEU A 98 -0.51 -26.28 5.85
N PRO A 99 -0.08 -27.42 5.27
CA PRO A 99 0.15 -28.65 6.05
C PRO A 99 1.31 -28.56 7.04
N THR A 100 2.28 -27.69 6.80
CA THR A 100 3.47 -27.52 7.67
C THR A 100 3.24 -26.44 8.71
N LEU A 101 2.62 -25.31 8.32
CA LEU A 101 2.27 -24.19 9.20
C LEU A 101 1.05 -24.51 10.05
N ARG A 102 0.03 -25.12 9.46
CA ARG A 102 -1.32 -25.34 9.98
C ARG A 102 -2.10 -24.04 10.20
N ALA A 103 -3.41 -24.16 10.34
CA ALA A 103 -4.31 -23.04 10.64
C ALA A 103 -3.91 -22.31 11.93
N ASP A 104 -3.52 -23.08 12.97
CA ASP A 104 -3.03 -22.53 14.23
C ASP A 104 -1.79 -21.63 14.04
N GLY A 105 -0.85 -22.05 13.20
CA GLY A 105 0.33 -21.25 12.88
C GLY A 105 -0.02 -19.95 12.14
N ALA A 106 -1.02 -19.98 11.24
CA ALA A 106 -1.51 -18.78 10.58
C ALA A 106 -2.15 -17.80 11.58
N VAL A 107 -2.86 -18.32 12.61
CA VAL A 107 -3.39 -17.50 13.70
C VAL A 107 -2.26 -16.93 14.57
N GLN A 108 -1.25 -17.71 14.92
CA GLN A 108 -0.10 -17.26 15.70
C GLN A 108 0.70 -16.16 14.98
N LEU A 109 0.87 -16.28 13.66
CA LEU A 109 1.47 -15.23 12.83
C LEU A 109 0.58 -13.97 12.71
N GLY A 110 -0.66 -14.01 13.16
CA GLY A 110 -1.61 -12.91 13.00
C GLY A 110 -2.12 -12.74 11.57
N LEU A 111 -1.96 -13.75 10.71
CA LEU A 111 -2.46 -13.72 9.31
C LEU A 111 -3.95 -14.04 9.22
N ALA A 112 -4.48 -14.75 10.21
CA ALA A 112 -5.87 -15.16 10.27
C ALA A 112 -6.36 -15.22 11.71
N ARG A 113 -7.68 -15.38 11.89
CA ARG A 113 -8.35 -15.59 13.16
C ARG A 113 -9.40 -16.69 13.05
N ALA A 114 -9.69 -17.34 14.16
CA ALA A 114 -10.81 -18.26 14.22
C ALA A 114 -12.15 -17.50 14.14
N GLU A 115 -13.08 -18.03 13.36
CA GLU A 115 -14.46 -17.53 13.24
C GLU A 115 -15.43 -18.71 13.24
N GLY A 116 -15.83 -19.15 14.42
CA GLY A 116 -16.61 -20.39 14.59
C GLY A 116 -15.79 -21.62 14.20
N ALA A 117 -16.29 -22.40 13.22
CA ALA A 117 -15.60 -23.57 12.65
C ALA A 117 -14.63 -23.21 11.50
N ASP A 118 -14.59 -21.95 11.13
CA ASP A 118 -13.84 -21.45 9.99
C ASP A 118 -12.62 -20.62 10.44
N LEU A 119 -11.71 -20.44 9.51
CA LEU A 119 -10.59 -19.52 9.57
C LEU A 119 -10.88 -18.32 8.65
N ARG A 120 -10.68 -17.10 9.14
CA ARG A 120 -10.81 -15.87 8.35
C ARG A 120 -9.51 -15.07 8.37
N ALA A 121 -9.08 -14.58 7.22
CA ALA A 121 -7.90 -13.71 7.14
C ALA A 121 -8.08 -12.40 7.94
N THR A 122 -7.01 -11.93 8.55
CA THR A 122 -6.88 -10.63 9.23
C THR A 122 -6.12 -9.63 8.38
N CYS A 123 -5.38 -10.12 7.38
CA CYS A 123 -4.66 -9.32 6.40
C CYS A 123 -4.75 -9.98 5.02
N ASP A 124 -4.51 -9.19 3.99
CA ASP A 124 -4.24 -9.69 2.64
C ASP A 124 -2.83 -10.29 2.62
N LEU A 125 -2.64 -11.39 1.92
CA LEU A 125 -1.33 -11.97 1.64
C LEU A 125 -1.33 -12.40 0.17
N ARG A 126 -0.56 -11.71 -0.66
CA ARG A 126 -0.53 -11.95 -2.11
C ARG A 126 0.84 -12.30 -2.62
N PRO A 127 0.93 -13.17 -3.62
CA PRO A 127 2.14 -13.28 -4.41
C PRO A 127 2.35 -12.02 -5.24
N TYR A 128 3.61 -11.67 -5.39
CA TYR A 128 4.07 -10.56 -6.20
C TYR A 128 5.36 -10.98 -6.92
N ALA A 129 5.55 -10.53 -8.15
CA ALA A 129 6.73 -10.88 -8.93
C ALA A 129 7.16 -9.73 -9.83
N ASP A 130 8.45 -9.68 -10.13
CA ASP A 130 9.01 -9.00 -11.29
C ASP A 130 9.54 -10.05 -12.30
N GLU A 131 10.34 -9.63 -13.27
CA GLU A 131 10.90 -10.53 -14.30
C GLU A 131 11.85 -11.59 -13.73
N THR A 132 12.39 -11.39 -12.53
CA THR A 132 13.49 -12.18 -11.96
C THR A 132 13.23 -12.70 -10.55
N HIS A 133 12.27 -12.14 -9.83
CA HIS A 133 12.01 -12.45 -8.43
C HIS A 133 10.54 -12.68 -8.17
N GLU A 134 10.28 -13.55 -7.20
CA GLU A 134 8.95 -13.79 -6.65
C GLU A 134 8.94 -13.51 -5.16
N TRP A 135 7.89 -12.88 -4.66
CA TRP A 135 7.69 -12.52 -3.26
C TRP A 135 6.27 -12.79 -2.80
N TRP A 136 6.06 -12.77 -1.50
CA TRP A 136 4.75 -12.68 -0.88
C TRP A 136 4.67 -11.40 -0.06
N VAL A 137 3.60 -10.63 -0.25
CA VAL A 137 3.40 -9.34 0.41
C VAL A 137 2.12 -9.38 1.22
N ALA A 138 2.25 -9.16 2.53
CA ALA A 138 1.11 -8.94 3.41
C ALA A 138 0.79 -7.45 3.50
N SER A 139 -0.50 -7.13 3.56
CA SER A 139 -1.03 -5.78 3.75
C SER A 139 -2.40 -5.82 4.41
N ASP A 140 -3.01 -4.68 4.66
CA ASP A 140 -4.38 -4.68 5.15
C ASP A 140 -5.36 -5.20 4.10
N LEU A 141 -6.44 -5.86 4.58
CA LEU A 141 -7.52 -6.32 3.71
C LEU A 141 -8.17 -5.15 3.00
N SER A 142 -8.40 -5.29 1.70
CA SER A 142 -9.09 -4.30 0.88
C SER A 142 -10.56 -4.12 1.29
N GLU A 143 -11.17 -3.02 0.85
CA GLU A 143 -12.60 -2.76 1.03
C GLU A 143 -13.46 -3.89 0.43
N ILE A 144 -13.03 -4.48 -0.69
CA ILE A 144 -13.72 -5.62 -1.30
C ILE A 144 -13.73 -6.85 -0.38
N ALA A 145 -12.64 -7.11 0.31
CA ALA A 145 -12.52 -8.27 1.21
C ALA A 145 -13.30 -8.06 2.50
N THR A 146 -13.33 -6.83 3.02
CA THR A 146 -14.00 -6.50 4.29
C THR A 146 -15.46 -6.12 4.14
N GLY A 147 -15.85 -5.52 2.99
CA GLY A 147 -17.16 -4.90 2.79
C GLY A 147 -17.35 -3.58 3.55
N HIS A 148 -16.30 -3.02 4.12
CA HIS A 148 -16.31 -1.79 4.91
C HIS A 148 -15.29 -0.79 4.38
N PRO A 149 -15.51 0.53 4.58
CA PRO A 149 -14.51 1.54 4.25
C PRO A 149 -13.17 1.28 4.93
N LEU A 150 -12.09 1.66 4.28
CA LEU A 150 -10.74 1.50 4.81
C LEU A 150 -10.55 2.32 6.10
N ALA A 151 -9.68 1.83 6.99
CA ALA A 151 -9.28 2.59 8.17
C ALA A 151 -8.32 3.73 7.79
N GLU A 152 -8.26 4.80 8.59
CA GLU A 152 -7.30 5.91 8.36
C GLU A 152 -5.84 5.41 8.35
N THR A 153 -5.54 4.41 9.20
CA THR A 153 -4.22 3.78 9.33
C THR A 153 -4.01 2.60 8.37
N HIS A 154 -4.83 2.48 7.33
CA HIS A 154 -4.74 1.39 6.37
C HIS A 154 -3.38 1.35 5.67
N VAL A 155 -2.78 0.16 5.63
CA VAL A 155 -1.51 -0.08 4.92
C VAL A 155 -1.81 -0.75 3.59
N LEU A 156 -1.56 -0.01 2.50
CA LEU A 156 -1.73 -0.54 1.14
C LEU A 156 -0.74 -1.65 0.85
N GLY A 157 -1.21 -2.64 0.10
CA GLY A 157 -0.35 -3.64 -0.54
C GLY A 157 0.24 -3.14 -1.86
N ILE A 158 0.31 -4.05 -2.83
CA ILE A 158 0.85 -3.76 -4.15
C ILE A 158 -0.20 -2.98 -4.95
N GLY A 159 0.16 -1.77 -5.37
CA GLY A 159 -0.69 -0.91 -6.18
C GLY A 159 0.06 -0.35 -7.40
N ASN A 160 -0.69 0.23 -8.34
CA ASN A 160 -0.13 0.76 -9.60
C ASN A 160 0.99 1.79 -9.40
N ALA A 161 0.89 2.63 -8.36
CA ALA A 161 1.93 3.60 -8.03
C ALA A 161 3.23 2.89 -7.62
N SER A 162 3.13 1.86 -6.76
CA SER A 162 4.29 1.09 -6.30
C SER A 162 4.97 0.34 -7.44
N THR A 163 4.21 -0.31 -8.32
CA THR A 163 4.77 -1.02 -9.50
C THR A 163 5.39 -0.05 -10.49
N THR A 164 4.74 1.08 -10.77
CA THR A 164 5.30 2.13 -11.62
C THR A 164 6.65 2.63 -11.09
N LEU A 165 6.75 2.94 -9.79
CA LEU A 165 8.02 3.40 -9.23
C LEU A 165 9.10 2.32 -9.32
N ALA A 166 8.77 1.07 -9.02
CA ALA A 166 9.68 -0.06 -9.11
C ALA A 166 10.22 -0.28 -10.53
N GLU A 167 9.36 -0.15 -11.55
CA GLU A 167 9.76 -0.25 -12.97
C GLU A 167 10.72 0.86 -13.41
N TRP A 168 10.55 2.06 -12.88
CA TRP A 168 11.36 3.23 -13.25
C TRP A 168 12.60 3.42 -12.38
N THR A 169 12.69 2.71 -11.25
CA THR A 169 13.82 2.83 -10.34
C THR A 169 15.11 2.34 -10.98
N ILE A 170 16.17 3.15 -10.87
CA ILE A 170 17.50 2.83 -11.39
C ILE A 170 18.03 1.59 -10.65
N ARG A 171 18.45 0.57 -11.42
CA ARG A 171 18.92 -0.72 -10.90
C ARG A 171 20.45 -0.89 -10.98
N ARG A 172 21.19 0.18 -10.66
CA ARG A 172 22.63 0.06 -10.50
C ARG A 172 22.98 -0.47 -9.13
N PRO A 173 24.08 -1.21 -8.93
CA PRO A 173 24.57 -1.58 -7.61
C PRO A 173 24.82 -0.34 -6.74
N VAL A 174 24.29 -0.34 -5.53
CA VAL A 174 24.45 0.74 -4.54
C VAL A 174 24.78 0.17 -3.16
N ARG A 175 25.53 0.90 -2.37
CA ARG A 175 25.87 0.48 -1.00
C ARG A 175 24.70 0.71 -0.05
N ARG A 176 24.05 1.88 -0.14
CA ARG A 176 22.97 2.27 0.77
C ARG A 176 21.80 2.83 -0.01
N ALA A 177 20.64 2.26 0.23
CA ALA A 177 19.38 2.77 -0.31
C ALA A 177 18.43 3.18 0.82
N LEU A 178 17.60 4.17 0.56
CA LEU A 178 16.50 4.59 1.44
C LEU A 178 15.16 4.35 0.73
N ASP A 179 14.26 3.63 1.39
CA ASP A 179 12.85 3.52 1.03
C ASP A 179 12.06 4.46 1.96
N LEU A 180 11.70 5.62 1.45
CA LEU A 180 11.06 6.69 2.21
C LEU A 180 9.53 6.57 2.12
N GLY A 181 8.87 6.32 3.26
CA GLY A 181 7.48 5.92 3.29
C GLY A 181 7.33 4.45 2.91
N VAL A 182 7.99 3.56 3.68
CA VAL A 182 8.19 2.15 3.32
C VAL A 182 6.90 1.35 3.16
N GLY A 183 5.80 1.74 3.83
CA GLY A 183 4.51 1.06 3.72
C GLY A 183 4.61 -0.45 3.96
N SER A 184 4.17 -1.24 2.99
CA SER A 184 4.32 -2.70 2.97
C SER A 184 5.67 -3.20 2.43
N ALA A 185 6.68 -2.33 2.28
CA ALA A 185 8.05 -2.60 1.82
C ALA A 185 8.18 -3.06 0.35
N VAL A 186 7.22 -2.74 -0.52
CA VAL A 186 7.30 -3.13 -1.93
C VAL A 186 8.57 -2.59 -2.60
N GLN A 187 8.94 -1.31 -2.37
CA GLN A 187 10.15 -0.75 -2.94
C GLN A 187 11.40 -1.41 -2.36
N SER A 188 11.40 -1.70 -1.05
CA SER A 188 12.51 -2.40 -0.39
C SER A 188 12.78 -3.78 -0.99
N LEU A 189 11.74 -4.53 -1.39
CA LEU A 189 11.88 -5.83 -2.08
C LEU A 189 12.65 -5.68 -3.41
N HIS A 190 12.31 -4.67 -4.21
CA HIS A 190 13.03 -4.40 -5.45
C HIS A 190 14.45 -3.88 -5.22
N LEU A 191 14.66 -3.04 -4.21
CA LEU A 191 15.98 -2.52 -3.83
C LEU A 191 16.94 -3.63 -3.41
N ALA A 192 16.43 -4.71 -2.80
CA ALA A 192 17.23 -5.84 -2.34
C ALA A 192 18.03 -6.53 -3.45
N ALA A 193 17.61 -6.40 -4.70
CA ALA A 193 18.32 -6.96 -5.85
C ALA A 193 19.63 -6.23 -6.18
N HIS A 194 19.84 -5.00 -5.68
CA HIS A 194 20.97 -4.18 -6.09
C HIS A 194 21.52 -3.23 -5.00
N ALA A 195 20.95 -3.24 -3.80
CA ALA A 195 21.44 -2.47 -2.65
C ALA A 195 22.02 -3.38 -1.57
N GLU A 196 23.20 -3.05 -1.03
CA GLU A 196 23.82 -3.82 0.04
C GLU A 196 23.13 -3.59 1.40
N ARG A 197 22.62 -2.38 1.63
CA ARG A 197 21.89 -1.99 2.84
C ARG A 197 20.69 -1.14 2.48
N ILE A 198 19.56 -1.47 3.08
CA ILE A 198 18.31 -0.77 2.87
C ILE A 198 17.81 -0.25 4.21
N VAL A 199 17.49 1.04 4.24
CA VAL A 199 16.79 1.70 5.34
C VAL A 199 15.39 2.02 4.88
N GLY A 200 14.38 1.61 5.63
CA GLY A 200 12.97 1.95 5.40
C GLY A 200 12.48 2.89 6.50
N THR A 201 11.82 3.98 6.13
CA THR A 201 11.22 4.91 7.11
C THR A 201 9.72 5.04 6.89
N ASP A 202 8.98 5.20 7.98
CA ASP A 202 7.54 5.49 7.92
C ASP A 202 7.08 6.19 9.21
N VAL A 203 6.03 7.01 9.12
CA VAL A 203 5.37 7.60 10.29
C VAL A 203 4.47 6.60 10.99
N SER A 204 3.90 5.66 10.22
CA SER A 204 2.94 4.68 10.69
C SER A 204 3.63 3.47 11.30
N GLN A 205 3.41 3.27 12.61
CA GLN A 205 3.89 2.06 13.30
C GLN A 205 3.30 0.78 12.69
N ARG A 206 2.08 0.90 12.13
CA ARG A 206 1.42 -0.19 11.44
C ARG A 206 2.13 -0.55 10.14
N ALA A 207 2.50 0.43 9.34
CA ALA A 207 3.31 0.24 8.13
C ALA A 207 4.66 -0.42 8.45
N LEU A 208 5.36 0.08 9.48
CA LEU A 208 6.62 -0.52 9.94
C LEU A 208 6.47 -1.98 10.41
N ALA A 209 5.33 -2.33 11.00
CA ALA A 209 5.05 -3.72 11.38
C ALA A 209 4.86 -4.62 10.15
N TYR A 210 4.10 -4.17 9.14
CA TYR A 210 3.96 -4.89 7.86
C TYR A 210 5.30 -4.98 7.12
N ALA A 211 6.06 -3.88 7.05
CA ALA A 211 7.39 -3.89 6.43
C ALA A 211 8.34 -4.91 7.09
N ARG A 212 8.33 -4.99 8.43
CA ARG A 212 9.11 -5.97 9.18
C ARG A 212 8.70 -7.39 8.88
N PHE A 213 7.38 -7.65 8.83
CA PHE A 213 6.85 -8.96 8.49
C PHE A 213 7.22 -9.35 7.05
N ASN A 214 6.99 -8.47 6.08
CA ASN A 214 7.26 -8.73 4.67
C ASN A 214 8.76 -8.91 4.39
N ALA A 215 9.63 -8.12 5.04
CA ALA A 215 11.06 -8.32 4.99
C ALA A 215 11.46 -9.72 5.48
N ALA A 216 10.97 -10.11 6.66
CA ALA A 216 11.26 -11.43 7.23
C ALA A 216 10.64 -12.57 6.40
N LEU A 217 9.43 -12.39 5.84
CA LEU A 217 8.78 -13.40 4.98
C LEU A 217 9.58 -13.66 3.69
N ASN A 218 10.30 -12.66 3.18
CA ASN A 218 11.07 -12.76 1.94
C ASN A 218 12.60 -12.79 2.18
N ASP A 219 13.04 -13.13 3.39
CA ASP A 219 14.45 -13.23 3.78
C ASP A 219 15.27 -11.95 3.51
N LEU A 220 14.62 -10.79 3.59
CA LEU A 220 15.25 -9.49 3.41
C LEU A 220 15.70 -8.91 4.74
N THR A 221 16.95 -8.42 4.79
CA THR A 221 17.45 -7.59 5.89
C THR A 221 17.10 -6.12 5.63
N LEU A 222 16.24 -5.55 6.47
CA LEU A 222 15.72 -4.19 6.34
C LEU A 222 15.85 -3.46 7.69
N GLU A 223 16.54 -2.32 7.68
CA GLU A 223 16.58 -1.42 8.84
C GLU A 223 15.35 -0.51 8.81
N LEU A 224 14.55 -0.53 9.88
CA LEU A 224 13.30 0.23 9.95
C LEU A 224 13.38 1.32 11.01
N VAL A 225 13.08 2.55 10.61
CA VAL A 225 13.13 3.73 11.49
C VAL A 225 11.80 4.50 11.41
N ALA A 226 11.21 4.77 12.57
CA ALA A 226 9.97 5.53 12.67
C ALA A 226 10.20 7.04 12.57
N GLY A 227 9.38 7.73 11.80
CA GLY A 227 9.37 9.19 11.76
C GLY A 227 8.89 9.76 10.43
N SER A 228 8.82 11.09 10.37
CA SER A 228 8.25 11.81 9.22
C SER A 228 9.32 12.14 8.18
N LEU A 229 9.03 11.82 6.93
CA LEU A 229 9.87 12.15 5.78
C LEU A 229 11.36 11.83 6.05
N LEU A 230 12.24 12.81 5.89
CA LEU A 230 13.69 12.66 6.01
C LEU A 230 14.23 12.86 7.45
N ASP A 231 13.40 13.26 8.41
CA ASP A 231 13.83 13.53 9.78
C ASP A 231 14.45 12.32 10.49
N PRO A 232 13.92 11.07 10.32
CA PRO A 232 14.51 9.88 10.95
C PRO A 232 15.92 9.56 10.49
N VAL A 233 16.32 10.05 9.33
CA VAL A 233 17.61 9.79 8.70
C VAL A 233 18.50 11.05 8.66
N ALA A 234 18.22 12.04 9.54
CA ALA A 234 19.00 13.27 9.64
C ALA A 234 20.51 12.98 9.74
N GLY A 235 21.30 13.66 8.90
CA GLY A 235 22.76 13.47 8.85
C GLY A 235 23.24 12.18 8.15
N GLN A 236 22.34 11.34 7.67
CA GLN A 236 22.68 10.16 6.87
C GLN A 236 22.60 10.47 5.37
N ARG A 237 23.44 9.78 4.60
CA ARG A 237 23.48 9.88 3.13
C ARG A 237 23.31 8.52 2.49
N PHE A 238 22.74 8.52 1.28
CA PHE A 238 22.37 7.33 0.51
C PHE A 238 22.80 7.49 -0.95
N ASP A 239 23.16 6.37 -1.56
CA ASP A 239 23.44 6.34 -3.00
C ASP A 239 22.14 6.36 -3.83
N LEU A 240 21.05 5.86 -3.25
CA LEU A 240 19.72 5.84 -3.86
C LEU A 240 18.64 6.11 -2.80
N VAL A 241 17.75 7.05 -3.11
CA VAL A 241 16.54 7.31 -2.33
C VAL A 241 15.34 7.03 -3.22
N VAL A 242 14.44 6.18 -2.79
CA VAL A 242 13.16 5.95 -3.48
C VAL A 242 12.00 6.32 -2.57
N SER A 243 10.93 6.86 -3.14
CA SER A 243 9.73 7.16 -2.37
C SER A 243 8.47 7.09 -3.22
N ASN A 244 7.48 6.39 -2.70
CA ASN A 244 6.09 6.53 -3.12
C ASN A 244 5.33 7.25 -1.99
N PRO A 245 5.52 8.56 -1.84
CA PRO A 245 4.99 9.28 -0.70
C PRO A 245 3.47 9.45 -0.81
N PRO A 246 2.78 9.81 0.27
CA PRO A 246 1.37 10.16 0.22
C PRO A 246 1.17 11.50 -0.52
N PHE A 247 1.17 11.46 -1.86
CA PHE A 247 1.21 12.64 -2.73
C PHE A 247 -0.16 13.14 -3.18
N VAL A 248 -1.27 12.56 -2.69
CA VAL A 248 -2.61 13.00 -3.10
C VAL A 248 -2.93 14.34 -2.46
N ILE A 249 -3.32 15.29 -3.29
CA ILE A 249 -3.76 16.62 -2.85
C ILE A 249 -5.19 16.48 -2.32
N THR A 250 -5.33 16.44 -0.99
CA THR A 250 -6.60 16.24 -0.31
C THR A 250 -7.13 17.57 0.26
N PRO A 251 -8.42 17.89 0.08
CA PRO A 251 -9.02 19.07 0.68
C PRO A 251 -8.96 19.00 2.22
N ARG A 252 -8.71 20.14 2.87
CA ARG A 252 -8.69 20.24 4.33
C ARG A 252 -10.03 20.60 4.97
N SER A 253 -11.12 20.47 4.20
CA SER A 253 -12.49 20.68 4.70
C SER A 253 -12.90 19.53 5.65
N GLY A 254 -13.68 19.87 6.69
CA GLY A 254 -14.22 18.86 7.61
C GLY A 254 -15.13 17.89 6.89
N GLY A 255 -15.04 16.59 7.25
CA GLY A 255 -15.90 15.53 6.69
C GLY A 255 -15.31 14.75 5.51
N VAL A 256 -14.12 15.10 5.01
CA VAL A 256 -13.39 14.28 4.01
C VAL A 256 -12.54 13.25 4.76
N PRO A 257 -12.65 11.94 4.41
CA PRO A 257 -11.80 10.91 5.00
C PRO A 257 -10.31 11.18 4.72
N ARG A 258 -9.49 11.01 5.73
CA ARG A 258 -8.03 11.12 5.62
C ARG A 258 -7.43 9.75 5.78
N TYR A 259 -6.42 9.45 4.96
CA TYR A 259 -5.70 8.18 5.00
C TYR A 259 -4.21 8.44 5.09
N GLU A 260 -3.52 7.81 6.04
CA GLU A 260 -2.07 7.99 6.25
C GLU A 260 -1.26 7.69 4.98
N TYR A 261 -1.67 6.67 4.22
CA TYR A 261 -0.99 6.27 2.98
C TYR A 261 -1.17 7.27 1.82
N ARG A 262 -2.13 8.21 1.92
CA ARG A 262 -2.54 9.09 0.83
C ARG A 262 -2.30 10.57 1.13
N ASP A 263 -2.51 10.97 2.39
CA ASP A 263 -2.46 12.38 2.84
C ASP A 263 -1.30 12.60 3.81
N ALA A 264 -0.24 13.27 3.33
CA ALA A 264 0.92 13.64 4.16
C ALA A 264 0.64 14.70 5.23
N GLY A 265 -0.58 15.23 5.31
CA GLY A 265 -0.93 16.33 6.23
C GLY A 265 -0.39 17.70 5.81
N LEU A 266 0.28 17.82 4.68
CA LEU A 266 0.74 19.08 4.08
C LEU A 266 -0.30 19.67 3.12
N VAL A 267 -0.26 20.98 2.88
CA VAL A 267 -1.20 21.67 1.97
C VAL A 267 -0.76 21.47 0.54
N GLY A 268 -1.72 21.16 -0.35
CA GLY A 268 -1.48 21.06 -1.78
C GLY A 268 -0.39 20.03 -2.09
N ASP A 269 0.57 20.42 -2.90
CA ASP A 269 1.74 19.63 -3.28
C ASP A 269 2.96 19.78 -2.34
N GLY A 270 2.74 20.29 -1.13
CA GLY A 270 3.81 20.57 -0.17
C GLY A 270 4.67 19.37 0.23
N VAL A 271 4.18 18.13 0.09
CA VAL A 271 5.01 16.94 0.35
C VAL A 271 6.08 16.78 -0.72
N VAL A 272 5.73 17.03 -1.98
CA VAL A 272 6.67 16.96 -3.12
C VAL A 272 7.69 18.08 -3.01
N GLU A 273 7.23 19.31 -2.71
CA GLU A 273 8.12 20.44 -2.45
C GLU A 273 9.13 20.15 -1.33
N ALA A 274 8.67 19.63 -0.19
CA ALA A 274 9.53 19.29 0.93
C ALA A 274 10.60 18.26 0.58
N LEU A 275 10.22 17.23 -0.21
CA LEU A 275 11.17 16.22 -0.69
C LEU A 275 12.20 16.82 -1.64
N VAL A 276 11.77 17.59 -2.65
CA VAL A 276 12.67 18.22 -3.63
C VAL A 276 13.69 19.12 -2.94
N ARG A 277 13.25 19.94 -1.98
CA ARG A 277 14.13 20.90 -1.30
C ARG A 277 15.15 20.24 -0.37
N ARG A 278 14.83 19.09 0.23
CA ARG A 278 15.63 18.48 1.30
C ARG A 278 16.40 17.24 0.90
N VAL A 279 15.96 16.51 -0.14
CA VAL A 279 16.53 15.21 -0.47
C VAL A 279 18.03 15.28 -0.81
N GLY A 280 18.50 16.39 -1.35
CA GLY A 280 19.92 16.63 -1.66
C GLY A 280 20.86 16.51 -0.47
N GLU A 281 20.38 16.87 0.73
CA GLU A 281 21.15 16.74 1.99
C GLU A 281 21.41 15.28 2.35
N HIS A 282 20.59 14.37 1.82
CA HIS A 282 20.62 12.93 2.08
C HIS A 282 21.20 12.12 0.91
N LEU A 283 21.74 12.77 -0.12
CA LEU A 283 22.38 12.07 -1.23
C LEU A 283 23.90 12.08 -1.08
N GLU A 284 24.53 10.93 -1.33
CA GLU A 284 25.96 10.86 -1.56
C GLU A 284 26.31 11.58 -2.89
N PRO A 285 27.56 12.04 -3.07
CA PRO A 285 27.99 12.58 -4.37
C PRO A 285 27.71 11.58 -5.51
N GLY A 286 26.91 12.00 -6.51
CA GLY A 286 26.40 11.15 -7.57
C GLY A 286 25.28 10.21 -7.17
N GLY A 287 24.72 10.39 -5.97
CA GLY A 287 23.51 9.72 -5.52
C GLY A 287 22.27 10.20 -6.29
N VAL A 288 21.23 9.38 -6.28
CA VAL A 288 19.98 9.63 -7.01
C VAL A 288 18.79 9.51 -6.08
N ALA A 289 17.82 10.41 -6.24
CA ALA A 289 16.50 10.28 -5.64
C ALA A 289 15.44 10.12 -6.73
N GLN A 290 14.56 9.13 -6.57
CA GLN A 290 13.43 8.88 -7.46
C GLN A 290 12.15 8.75 -6.65
N PHE A 291 11.15 9.54 -6.99
CA PHE A 291 9.86 9.47 -6.31
C PHE A 291 8.70 9.87 -7.22
N LEU A 292 7.52 9.39 -6.86
CA LEU A 292 6.28 9.82 -7.47
C LEU A 292 5.74 11.07 -6.75
N GLY A 293 4.94 11.86 -7.46
CA GLY A 293 4.30 13.01 -6.87
C GLY A 293 3.26 13.65 -7.75
N ASN A 294 2.32 14.33 -7.13
CA ASN A 294 1.41 15.25 -7.80
C ASN A 294 1.83 16.67 -7.51
N TRP A 295 1.61 17.57 -8.46
CA TRP A 295 1.81 19.00 -8.26
C TRP A 295 0.71 19.80 -8.93
N GLU A 296 0.48 20.98 -8.39
CA GLU A 296 -0.52 21.91 -8.87
C GLU A 296 0.00 22.70 -10.08
N ILE A 297 -0.83 22.80 -11.12
CA ILE A 297 -0.58 23.69 -12.26
C ILE A 297 -1.42 24.94 -12.08
N ARG A 298 -0.81 26.06 -11.73
CA ARG A 298 -1.50 27.33 -11.54
C ARG A 298 -2.00 27.88 -12.88
N ARG A 299 -3.19 28.47 -12.88
CA ARG A 299 -3.80 29.05 -14.06
C ARG A 299 -2.87 30.08 -14.71
N GLY A 300 -2.54 29.89 -15.98
CA GLY A 300 -1.69 30.81 -16.77
C GLY A 300 -0.20 30.70 -16.47
N ALA A 301 0.24 29.77 -15.63
CA ALA A 301 1.66 29.52 -15.35
C ALA A 301 2.17 28.27 -16.09
N ASP A 302 3.45 28.28 -16.46
CA ASP A 302 4.15 27.08 -16.90
C ASP A 302 4.48 26.22 -15.65
N TRP A 303 4.03 24.96 -15.61
CA TRP A 303 4.30 24.04 -14.52
C TRP A 303 5.80 23.90 -14.19
N ARG A 304 6.69 24.13 -15.19
CA ARG A 304 8.14 24.06 -15.02
C ARG A 304 8.69 25.18 -14.13
N GLU A 305 8.00 26.31 -14.01
CA GLU A 305 8.41 27.42 -13.15
C GLU A 305 8.40 27.00 -11.69
N ARG A 306 7.35 26.24 -11.26
CA ARG A 306 7.24 25.72 -9.91
C ARG A 306 8.38 24.77 -9.57
N TRP A 307 8.74 23.88 -10.49
CA TRP A 307 9.87 22.96 -10.31
C TRP A 307 11.21 23.69 -10.25
N ARG A 308 11.41 24.72 -11.08
CA ARG A 308 12.62 25.56 -11.03
C ARG A 308 12.73 26.29 -9.67
N GLU A 309 11.60 26.77 -9.15
CA GLU A 309 11.54 27.40 -7.83
C GLU A 309 11.92 26.43 -6.70
N TRP A 310 11.39 25.20 -6.73
CA TRP A 310 11.71 24.18 -5.73
C TRP A 310 13.16 23.70 -5.79
N LEU A 311 13.73 23.61 -6.98
CA LEU A 311 15.10 23.18 -7.19
C LEU A 311 16.14 24.30 -6.96
N ALA A 312 15.70 25.56 -6.91
CA ALA A 312 16.61 26.69 -6.75
C ALA A 312 17.41 26.57 -5.43
N GLY A 313 18.73 26.60 -5.55
CA GLY A 313 19.65 26.52 -4.40
C GLY A 313 19.86 25.11 -3.81
N THR A 314 19.23 24.07 -4.35
CA THR A 314 19.43 22.69 -3.87
C THR A 314 20.73 22.05 -4.36
N GLY A 315 21.32 22.54 -5.45
CA GLY A 315 22.48 21.93 -6.10
C GLY A 315 22.19 20.61 -6.83
N LEU A 316 20.91 20.28 -7.03
CA LEU A 316 20.47 19.07 -7.72
C LEU A 316 20.24 19.33 -9.20
N ASP A 317 20.67 18.37 -10.03
CA ASP A 317 20.13 18.20 -11.38
C ASP A 317 18.86 17.39 -11.29
N ALA A 318 17.79 17.79 -12.00
CA ALA A 318 16.51 17.12 -11.92
C ALA A 318 15.94 16.79 -13.31
N TRP A 319 15.36 15.61 -13.41
CA TRP A 319 14.58 15.19 -14.56
C TRP A 319 13.13 14.94 -14.09
N VAL A 320 12.23 15.82 -14.51
CA VAL A 320 10.80 15.76 -14.14
C VAL A 320 10.01 15.23 -15.33
N ILE A 321 9.30 14.13 -15.13
CA ILE A 321 8.48 13.48 -16.13
C ILE A 321 7.01 13.69 -15.76
N GLN A 322 6.32 14.52 -16.54
CA GLN A 322 4.88 14.69 -16.45
C GLN A 322 4.20 13.54 -17.19
N ARG A 323 3.58 12.63 -16.44
CA ARG A 323 2.91 11.45 -17.01
C ARG A 323 1.48 11.72 -17.41
N ASP A 324 0.80 12.54 -16.64
CA ASP A 324 -0.63 12.82 -16.79
C ASP A 324 -0.96 14.24 -16.36
N VAL A 325 -2.06 14.77 -16.87
CA VAL A 325 -2.62 16.07 -16.47
C VAL A 325 -4.12 15.88 -16.34
N GLN A 326 -4.62 16.10 -15.15
CA GLN A 326 -6.04 16.04 -14.85
C GLN A 326 -6.58 17.43 -14.58
N ASP A 327 -7.75 17.74 -15.10
CA ASP A 327 -8.44 18.95 -14.69
C ASP A 327 -8.95 18.81 -13.23
N PRO A 328 -9.22 19.92 -12.53
CA PRO A 328 -9.66 19.86 -11.12
C PRO A 328 -10.92 19.03 -10.90
N ALA A 329 -11.82 18.95 -11.88
CA ALA A 329 -13.04 18.17 -11.75
C ALA A 329 -12.77 16.66 -11.86
N GLU A 330 -11.97 16.26 -12.84
CA GLU A 330 -11.52 14.88 -13.00
C GLU A 330 -10.72 14.40 -11.78
N TYR A 331 -9.82 15.23 -11.29
CA TYR A 331 -9.02 14.94 -10.09
C TYR A 331 -9.91 14.77 -8.85
N ALA A 332 -10.86 15.68 -8.64
CA ALA A 332 -11.79 15.62 -7.53
C ALA A 332 -12.66 14.36 -7.58
N GLU A 333 -13.18 14.00 -8.77
CA GLU A 333 -14.02 12.81 -8.93
C GLU A 333 -13.25 11.53 -8.67
N LEU A 334 -12.02 11.41 -9.22
CA LEU A 334 -11.15 10.25 -9.03
C LEU A 334 -10.89 10.01 -7.54
N TRP A 335 -10.41 11.03 -6.84
CA TRP A 335 -10.01 10.88 -5.44
C TRP A 335 -11.18 10.85 -4.45
N ALA A 336 -12.35 11.42 -4.81
CA ALA A 336 -13.56 11.23 -4.05
C ALA A 336 -14.03 9.78 -4.09
N ARG A 337 -14.03 9.16 -5.27
CA ARG A 337 -14.39 7.74 -5.45
C ARG A 337 -13.42 6.82 -4.73
N ASP A 338 -12.11 7.07 -4.85
CA ASP A 338 -11.07 6.31 -4.15
C ASP A 338 -11.23 6.42 -2.62
N GLY A 339 -11.68 7.56 -2.11
CA GLY A 339 -12.03 7.77 -0.71
C GLY A 339 -13.41 7.22 -0.30
N GLY A 340 -14.08 6.43 -1.15
CA GLY A 340 -15.41 5.88 -0.86
C GLY A 340 -16.54 6.92 -0.86
N VAL A 341 -16.29 8.15 -1.31
CA VAL A 341 -17.29 9.23 -1.39
C VAL A 341 -18.04 9.12 -2.71
N ARG A 342 -19.37 8.95 -2.63
CA ARG A 342 -20.21 8.80 -3.83
C ARG A 342 -20.73 10.16 -4.30
N SER A 343 -20.85 10.31 -5.62
CA SER A 343 -21.54 11.44 -6.24
C SER A 343 -22.96 11.59 -5.68
N GLY A 344 -23.37 12.83 -5.37
CA GLY A 344 -24.65 13.14 -4.72
C GLY A 344 -24.62 13.15 -3.19
N ALA A 345 -23.49 12.80 -2.55
CA ALA A 345 -23.31 13.03 -1.12
C ALA A 345 -22.84 14.48 -0.87
N THR A 346 -23.30 15.11 0.21
CA THR A 346 -22.87 16.47 0.60
C THR A 346 -21.35 16.57 0.77
N SER A 347 -20.72 15.49 1.23
CA SER A 347 -19.26 15.39 1.34
C SER A 347 -18.55 15.40 -0.01
N PHE A 348 -19.18 14.86 -1.08
CA PHE A 348 -18.65 14.93 -2.43
C PHE A 348 -18.64 16.37 -2.94
N ASP A 349 -19.74 17.08 -2.80
CA ASP A 349 -19.84 18.47 -3.23
C ASP A 349 -18.84 19.36 -2.50
N GLN A 350 -18.67 19.18 -1.19
CA GLN A 350 -17.67 19.89 -0.39
C GLN A 350 -16.25 19.61 -0.86
N MET A 351 -15.94 18.35 -1.11
CA MET A 351 -14.64 17.93 -1.61
C MET A 351 -14.37 18.50 -3.00
N TYR A 352 -15.33 18.37 -3.91
CA TYR A 352 -15.24 18.89 -5.25
C TYR A 352 -15.00 20.40 -5.25
N LEU A 353 -15.86 21.17 -4.55
CA LEU A 353 -15.74 22.63 -4.48
C LEU A 353 -14.40 23.08 -3.85
N SER A 354 -13.85 22.32 -2.92
CA SER A 354 -12.54 22.63 -2.33
C SER A 354 -11.40 22.39 -3.32
N LEU A 355 -11.46 21.33 -4.13
CA LEU A 355 -10.40 20.97 -5.07
C LEU A 355 -10.41 21.85 -6.34
N ILE A 356 -11.57 22.27 -6.86
CA ILE A 356 -11.63 23.11 -8.05
C ILE A 356 -11.17 24.56 -7.83
N HIS A 357 -10.88 24.95 -6.60
CA HIS A 357 -10.33 26.26 -6.25
C HIS A 357 -8.83 26.26 -5.97
N ILE A 358 -8.17 25.12 -6.15
CA ILE A 358 -6.73 24.96 -6.01
C ILE A 358 -5.98 25.43 -7.26
#